data_1ef1382eb6d1bfea2088a2de045e43f7
#
_entry.id   1ef1382eb6d1bfea2088a2de045e43f7
#
_cell.length_a   1.000
_cell.length_b   1.000
_cell.length_c   1.000
_cell.angle_alpha   90.00
_cell.angle_beta   90.00
_cell.angle_gamma   90.00
#
_symmetry.space_group_name_H-M   'P 1'
#
loop_
_entity.id
_entity.type
_entity.pdbx_description
1 polymer ?
#
loop_
_entity_poly.entity_id
_entity_poly.type
_entity_poly.pdbx_seq_one_letter_code
_entity_poly.pdbx_strand_id
1 'polypeptide(L)'
;MLDDPALPYGIRDIKLTPILANGSLGSPVDLPVGQTLSFAEAEEYQELRGDDRLVAVHGQGPTVEWELEAGGISLEAWQVLTGGLLTEIGATPTQTKSLLKKVTDARPYFRIEGQAINDVNGDTHCVIFKAKVTENLEGEFTDGEFFVTSCSGQGIGNEDDDLYLFTWNETAEAITAGNNEVQLIVSSGTGGTFTLTYSAQTTTALDWDSTAQEIEDALVALSNIAPGDVNVSGVVGQWFVEFMGTLAATNVAQMTLDDALLTGGSAIVTTITQGSPT
;
A
#
# COMPACT_ATOMS: atom_id res chain seq x y z
N MET A 1 -17.62 -15.56 -22.21
CA MET A 1 -18.73 -14.62 -22.35
C MET A 1 -19.13 -14.19 -20.94
N LEU A 2 -19.14 -12.90 -20.66
CA LEU A 2 -19.49 -12.35 -19.33
C LEU A 2 -21.01 -12.44 -19.01
N ASP A 3 -21.77 -13.23 -19.78
CA ASP A 3 -23.21 -13.39 -19.59
C ASP A 3 -23.60 -14.48 -18.56
N ASP A 4 -22.65 -15.34 -18.18
CA ASP A 4 -22.84 -16.32 -17.12
C ASP A 4 -22.29 -15.77 -15.80
N PRO A 5 -22.90 -16.09 -14.64
CA PRO A 5 -22.41 -15.62 -13.35
C PRO A 5 -20.99 -16.15 -13.07
N ALA A 6 -20.12 -15.30 -12.55
CA ALA A 6 -18.84 -15.75 -12.00
C ALA A 6 -19.09 -16.76 -10.85
N LEU A 7 -18.32 -17.83 -10.82
CA LEU A 7 -18.38 -18.86 -9.80
C LEU A 7 -17.03 -18.93 -9.07
N PRO A 8 -16.71 -17.96 -8.16
CA PRO A 8 -15.46 -17.93 -7.44
C PRO A 8 -15.32 -19.18 -6.56
N TYR A 9 -14.17 -19.83 -6.61
CA TYR A 9 -13.87 -21.01 -5.82
C TYR A 9 -12.52 -20.86 -5.10
N GLY A 10 -12.59 -20.68 -3.78
CA GLY A 10 -11.43 -20.49 -2.93
C GLY A 10 -10.78 -19.11 -3.09
N ILE A 11 -9.96 -18.77 -2.11
CA ILE A 11 -9.13 -17.56 -2.14
C ILE A 11 -7.75 -17.92 -2.67
N ARG A 12 -7.18 -17.06 -3.53
CA ARG A 12 -5.87 -17.27 -4.13
C ARG A 12 -4.82 -16.32 -3.59
N ASP A 13 -5.18 -15.04 -3.46
CA ASP A 13 -4.26 -13.99 -3.06
C ASP A 13 -5.00 -12.94 -2.23
N ILE A 14 -4.30 -12.37 -1.24
CA ILE A 14 -4.78 -11.24 -0.45
C ILE A 14 -3.63 -10.24 -0.34
N LYS A 15 -3.91 -8.98 -0.65
CA LYS A 15 -2.97 -7.89 -0.47
C LYS A 15 -3.54 -6.82 0.45
N LEU A 16 -2.68 -6.28 1.30
CA LEU A 16 -2.99 -5.20 2.23
C LEU A 16 -2.14 -3.98 1.85
N THR A 17 -2.78 -2.89 1.49
CA THR A 17 -2.08 -1.66 1.11
C THR A 17 -2.33 -0.59 2.18
N PRO A 18 -1.30 -0.11 2.89
CA PRO A 18 -1.47 0.91 3.92
C PRO A 18 -1.91 2.24 3.29
N ILE A 19 -2.81 2.94 3.97
CA ILE A 19 -3.17 4.33 3.63
C ILE A 19 -2.33 5.24 4.52
N LEU A 20 -1.50 6.07 3.90
CA LEU A 20 -0.58 6.97 4.57
C LEU A 20 -1.30 8.18 5.17
N ALA A 21 -0.60 8.95 6.02
CA ALA A 21 -1.18 10.11 6.70
C ALA A 21 -1.67 11.22 5.75
N ASN A 22 -1.14 11.27 4.54
CA ASN A 22 -1.53 12.20 3.48
C ASN A 22 -2.71 11.68 2.61
N GLY A 23 -3.27 10.49 2.93
CA GLY A 23 -4.35 9.85 2.18
C GLY A 23 -3.89 8.97 1.01
N SER A 24 -2.61 9.00 0.63
CA SER A 24 -2.10 8.17 -0.46
C SER A 24 -1.91 6.70 -0.06
N LEU A 25 -1.87 5.82 -1.06
CA LEU A 25 -1.56 4.41 -0.86
C LEU A 25 -0.04 4.23 -0.71
N GLY A 26 0.37 3.42 0.27
CA GLY A 26 1.74 2.96 0.40
C GLY A 26 2.00 1.69 -0.42
N SER A 27 3.18 1.08 -0.21
CA SER A 27 3.51 -0.18 -0.87
C SER A 27 2.61 -1.32 -0.38
N PRO A 28 2.02 -2.10 -1.28
CA PRO A 28 1.18 -3.23 -0.92
C PRO A 28 2.00 -4.34 -0.25
N VAL A 29 1.40 -4.97 0.72
CA VAL A 29 1.98 -6.09 1.46
C VAL A 29 1.16 -7.34 1.12
N ASP A 30 1.87 -8.36 0.66
CA ASP A 30 1.30 -9.68 0.42
C ASP A 30 0.96 -10.39 1.74
N LEU A 31 -0.24 -10.97 1.85
CA LEU A 31 -0.64 -11.80 2.97
C LEU A 31 -0.58 -13.28 2.54
N PRO A 32 0.56 -13.94 2.77
CA PRO A 32 0.73 -15.31 2.33
C PRO A 32 -0.23 -16.25 3.07
N VAL A 33 -0.61 -17.34 2.40
CA VAL A 33 -1.47 -18.39 2.96
C VAL A 33 -2.82 -17.83 3.46
N GLY A 34 -3.43 -16.91 2.69
CA GLY A 34 -4.80 -16.46 2.96
C GLY A 34 -5.77 -17.63 2.96
N GLN A 35 -6.60 -17.72 4.00
CA GLN A 35 -7.59 -18.79 4.18
C GLN A 35 -9.01 -18.28 4.01
N THR A 36 -9.29 -17.10 4.53
CA THR A 36 -10.61 -16.48 4.49
C THR A 36 -10.47 -14.97 4.27
N LEU A 37 -11.30 -14.44 3.40
CA LEU A 37 -11.67 -13.04 3.34
C LEU A 37 -13.17 -12.99 3.16
N SER A 38 -13.89 -12.65 4.21
CA SER A 38 -15.33 -12.41 4.17
C SER A 38 -15.64 -10.94 4.32
N PHE A 39 -16.79 -10.53 3.79
CA PHE A 39 -17.29 -9.16 3.94
C PHE A 39 -18.81 -9.15 3.83
N ALA A 40 -19.41 -8.19 4.53
CA ALA A 40 -20.84 -7.95 4.53
C ALA A 40 -21.09 -6.44 4.51
N GLU A 41 -21.94 -5.98 3.60
CA GLU A 41 -22.45 -4.60 3.65
C GLU A 41 -23.46 -4.50 4.78
N ALA A 42 -23.30 -3.48 5.63
CA ALA A 42 -24.15 -3.19 6.75
C ALA A 42 -24.52 -1.70 6.73
N GLU A 43 -25.79 -1.40 7.04
CA GLU A 43 -26.27 -0.05 7.20
C GLU A 43 -27.15 0.06 8.43
N GLU A 44 -26.91 1.04 9.27
CA GLU A 44 -27.76 1.37 10.40
C GLU A 44 -28.89 2.31 10.00
N TYR A 45 -30.10 1.98 10.44
CA TYR A 45 -31.30 2.79 10.16
C TYR A 45 -31.87 3.35 11.44
N GLN A 46 -32.21 4.64 11.40
CA GLN A 46 -33.00 5.29 12.44
C GLN A 46 -34.48 5.33 12.03
N GLU A 47 -35.34 4.89 12.94
CA GLU A 47 -36.78 4.88 12.74
C GLU A 47 -37.43 6.08 13.44
N LEU A 48 -38.25 6.82 12.71
CA LEU A 48 -39.18 7.79 13.31
C LEU A 48 -40.55 7.14 13.43
N ARG A 49 -41.03 7.00 14.68
CA ARG A 49 -42.33 6.47 14.99
C ARG A 49 -43.25 7.57 15.55
N GLY A 50 -44.51 7.59 15.12
CA GLY A 50 -45.55 8.51 15.62
C GLY A 50 -46.92 7.86 15.48
N ASP A 51 -47.80 8.10 16.44
CA ASP A 51 -49.18 7.56 16.47
C ASP A 51 -49.25 6.04 16.26
N ASP A 52 -48.37 5.29 16.98
CA ASP A 52 -48.23 3.84 16.93
C ASP A 52 -47.86 3.24 15.55
N ARG A 53 -47.33 4.07 14.65
CA ARG A 53 -46.88 3.61 13.32
C ARG A 53 -45.49 4.11 13.00
N LEU A 54 -44.80 3.37 12.11
CA LEU A 54 -43.54 3.82 11.50
C LEU A 54 -43.86 4.95 10.49
N VAL A 55 -43.25 6.12 10.68
CA VAL A 55 -43.47 7.30 9.85
C VAL A 55 -42.36 7.48 8.83
N ALA A 56 -41.09 7.27 9.25
CA ALA A 56 -39.93 7.41 8.38
C ALA A 56 -38.78 6.51 8.86
N VAL A 57 -37.92 6.13 7.90
CA VAL A 57 -36.66 5.43 8.14
C VAL A 57 -35.55 6.22 7.47
N HIS A 58 -34.46 6.48 8.17
CA HIS A 58 -33.27 7.18 7.65
C HIS A 58 -32.03 6.29 7.83
N GLY A 59 -31.33 5.99 6.74
CA GLY A 59 -30.07 5.27 6.76
C GLY A 59 -28.91 6.21 7.14
N GLN A 60 -27.94 5.69 7.89
CA GLN A 60 -26.74 6.44 8.31
C GLN A 60 -25.57 6.31 7.33
N GLY A 61 -25.78 5.60 6.23
CA GLY A 61 -24.78 5.28 5.22
C GLY A 61 -24.20 3.87 5.39
N PRO A 62 -23.90 3.19 4.28
CA PRO A 62 -23.41 1.83 4.31
C PRO A 62 -21.95 1.78 4.79
N THR A 63 -21.62 0.68 5.48
CA THR A 63 -20.28 0.28 5.86
C THR A 63 -20.05 -1.16 5.42
N VAL A 64 -18.80 -1.61 5.38
CA VAL A 64 -18.47 -3.03 5.13
C VAL A 64 -17.87 -3.63 6.39
N GLU A 65 -18.50 -4.66 6.93
CA GLU A 65 -17.88 -5.52 7.91
C GLU A 65 -17.03 -6.57 7.18
N TRP A 66 -15.82 -6.80 7.62
CA TRP A 66 -14.91 -7.76 7.00
C TRP A 66 -14.20 -8.60 8.05
N GLU A 67 -13.87 -9.83 7.66
CA GLU A 67 -13.09 -10.78 8.46
C GLU A 67 -12.02 -11.42 7.58
N LEU A 68 -10.82 -11.61 8.13
CA LEU A 68 -9.65 -12.09 7.44
C LEU A 68 -8.92 -13.13 8.30
N GLU A 69 -8.58 -14.26 7.66
CA GLU A 69 -7.74 -15.29 8.25
C GLU A 69 -6.60 -15.67 7.32
N ALA A 70 -5.40 -15.83 7.88
CA ALA A 70 -4.22 -16.26 7.14
C ALA A 70 -3.30 -17.13 7.99
N GLY A 71 -2.70 -18.12 7.38
CA GLY A 71 -1.73 -19.00 8.02
C GLY A 71 -0.39 -18.29 8.23
N GLY A 72 0.19 -18.46 9.43
CA GLY A 72 1.48 -17.87 9.77
C GLY A 72 1.44 -16.43 10.24
N ILE A 73 2.63 -15.86 10.40
CA ILE A 73 2.84 -14.47 10.84
C ILE A 73 3.63 -13.73 9.76
N SER A 74 3.02 -12.73 9.12
CA SER A 74 3.74 -11.71 8.34
C SER A 74 3.84 -10.45 9.19
N LEU A 75 5.05 -10.08 9.60
CA LEU A 75 5.25 -8.88 10.43
C LEU A 75 4.93 -7.60 9.66
N GLU A 76 5.14 -7.60 8.35
CA GLU A 76 4.76 -6.52 7.45
C GLU A 76 3.24 -6.35 7.41
N ALA A 77 2.50 -7.45 7.23
CA ALA A 77 1.04 -7.43 7.26
C ALA A 77 0.50 -7.00 8.64
N TRP A 78 1.12 -7.47 9.72
CA TRP A 78 0.77 -7.04 11.08
C TRP A 78 1.02 -5.55 11.29
N GLN A 79 2.07 -4.99 10.71
CA GLN A 79 2.32 -3.55 10.73
C GLN A 79 1.18 -2.78 10.05
N VAL A 80 0.74 -3.24 8.88
CA VAL A 80 -0.39 -2.62 8.16
C VAL A 80 -1.69 -2.72 8.97
N LEU A 81 -1.96 -3.87 9.59
CA LEU A 81 -3.18 -4.11 10.36
C LEU A 81 -3.25 -3.32 11.68
N THR A 82 -2.13 -3.22 12.38
CA THR A 82 -2.12 -2.65 13.74
C THR A 82 -1.33 -1.37 13.91
N GLY A 83 -0.45 -1.05 12.97
CA GLY A 83 0.61 -0.04 13.14
C GLY A 83 1.77 -0.59 13.98
N GLY A 84 2.66 0.27 14.36
CA GLY A 84 3.89 -0.07 15.10
C GLY A 84 5.14 0.12 14.26
N LEU A 85 6.28 -0.17 14.85
CA LEU A 85 7.61 -0.01 14.23
C LEU A 85 8.16 -1.37 13.83
N LEU A 86 8.30 -1.61 12.53
CA LEU A 86 9.02 -2.74 11.98
C LEU A 86 10.52 -2.40 11.92
N THR A 87 11.36 -3.28 12.40
CA THR A 87 12.83 -3.12 12.39
C THR A 87 13.49 -4.37 11.85
N GLU A 88 14.40 -4.20 10.91
CA GLU A 88 15.24 -5.26 10.36
C GLU A 88 16.70 -5.03 10.75
N ILE A 89 17.37 -6.08 11.22
CA ILE A 89 18.77 -6.04 11.63
C ILE A 89 19.50 -7.24 11.03
N GLY A 90 20.68 -6.97 10.47
CA GLY A 90 21.54 -8.01 9.88
C GLY A 90 21.14 -8.34 8.43
N ALA A 91 21.74 -9.42 7.93
CA ALA A 91 21.49 -9.97 6.59
C ALA A 91 21.42 -11.50 6.65
N THR A 92 20.82 -12.11 5.64
CA THR A 92 20.73 -13.58 5.53
C THR A 92 22.13 -14.23 5.65
N PRO A 93 22.31 -15.28 6.47
CA PRO A 93 21.27 -16.08 7.16
C PRO A 93 20.94 -15.65 8.62
N THR A 94 21.46 -14.51 9.10
CA THR A 94 21.31 -14.05 10.48
C THR A 94 20.41 -12.82 10.62
N GLN A 95 19.59 -12.53 9.61
CA GLN A 95 18.64 -11.43 9.62
C GLN A 95 17.55 -11.62 10.69
N THR A 96 17.24 -10.55 11.42
CA THR A 96 16.16 -10.52 12.41
C THR A 96 15.18 -9.42 12.04
N LYS A 97 13.89 -9.77 11.94
CA LYS A 97 12.78 -8.81 11.81
C LYS A 97 12.00 -8.75 13.13
N SER A 98 11.65 -7.57 13.57
CA SER A 98 10.91 -7.35 14.80
C SER A 98 9.85 -6.28 14.62
N LEU A 99 8.63 -6.52 15.08
CA LEU A 99 7.55 -5.54 15.13
C LEU A 99 7.32 -5.12 16.59
N LEU A 100 7.54 -3.85 16.90
CA LEU A 100 7.25 -3.27 18.21
C LEU A 100 5.97 -2.44 18.13
N LYS A 101 4.93 -2.87 18.86
CA LYS A 101 3.68 -2.14 19.04
C LYS A 101 3.65 -1.44 20.38
N LYS A 102 3.40 -0.13 20.39
CA LYS A 102 3.20 0.67 21.60
C LYS A 102 1.71 0.92 21.85
N VAL A 103 1.33 1.13 23.09
CA VAL A 103 -0.06 1.47 23.47
C VAL A 103 -0.54 2.77 22.80
N THR A 104 0.40 3.68 22.51
CA THR A 104 0.11 4.97 21.85
C THR A 104 -0.03 4.88 20.33
N ASP A 105 0.33 3.75 19.72
CA ASP A 105 0.24 3.61 18.27
C ASP A 105 -1.21 3.41 17.86
N ALA A 106 -1.72 4.27 16.98
CA ALA A 106 -3.05 4.13 16.41
C ALA A 106 -3.08 2.98 15.38
N ARG A 107 -4.21 2.31 15.24
CA ARG A 107 -4.45 1.39 14.14
C ARG A 107 -4.62 2.21 12.86
N PRO A 108 -3.88 1.92 11.78
CA PRO A 108 -3.97 2.65 10.52
C PRO A 108 -5.22 2.25 9.74
N TYR A 109 -5.55 3.05 8.72
CA TYR A 109 -6.41 2.61 7.64
C TYR A 109 -5.58 1.92 6.56
N PHE A 110 -6.19 0.99 5.85
CA PHE A 110 -5.57 0.27 4.75
C PHE A 110 -6.63 -0.19 3.74
N ARG A 111 -6.19 -0.53 2.55
CA ARG A 111 -7.01 -1.15 1.50
C ARG A 111 -6.81 -2.66 1.55
N ILE A 112 -7.88 -3.42 1.36
CA ILE A 112 -7.86 -4.88 1.25
C ILE A 112 -8.19 -5.26 -0.18
N GLU A 113 -7.41 -6.14 -0.76
CA GLU A 113 -7.65 -6.72 -2.08
C GLU A 113 -7.59 -8.23 -1.99
N GLY A 114 -8.64 -8.90 -2.45
CA GLY A 114 -8.75 -10.36 -2.47
C GLY A 114 -9.02 -10.88 -3.88
N GLN A 115 -8.38 -11.99 -4.25
CA GLN A 115 -8.59 -12.68 -5.51
C GLN A 115 -9.12 -14.08 -5.26
N ALA A 116 -10.16 -14.45 -5.98
CA ALA A 116 -10.65 -15.81 -6.07
C ALA A 116 -10.66 -16.27 -7.53
N ILE A 117 -10.18 -17.47 -7.80
CA ILE A 117 -10.25 -18.06 -9.15
C ILE A 117 -11.66 -18.57 -9.40
N ASN A 118 -12.20 -18.31 -10.59
CA ASN A 118 -13.49 -18.82 -10.98
C ASN A 118 -13.38 -20.27 -11.49
N ASP A 119 -14.38 -21.08 -11.19
CA ASP A 119 -14.38 -22.53 -11.53
C ASP A 119 -14.37 -22.77 -13.05
N VAL A 120 -14.96 -21.87 -13.82
CA VAL A 120 -15.07 -22.01 -15.29
C VAL A 120 -14.00 -21.22 -16.02
N ASN A 121 -13.94 -19.90 -15.80
CA ASN A 121 -13.01 -19.00 -16.48
C ASN A 121 -12.65 -17.81 -15.62
N GLY A 122 -11.41 -17.34 -15.75
CA GLY A 122 -10.96 -16.10 -15.18
C GLY A 122 -10.91 -16.09 -13.64
N ASP A 123 -11.12 -14.91 -13.08
CA ASP A 123 -11.10 -14.68 -11.65
C ASP A 123 -12.05 -13.56 -11.22
N THR A 124 -12.22 -13.45 -9.93
CA THR A 124 -13.00 -12.37 -9.31
C THR A 124 -12.11 -11.67 -8.29
N HIS A 125 -12.01 -10.37 -8.40
CA HIS A 125 -11.33 -9.52 -7.43
C HIS A 125 -12.36 -8.79 -6.57
N CYS A 126 -12.04 -8.66 -5.28
CA CYS A 126 -12.77 -7.82 -4.34
C CYS A 126 -11.81 -6.81 -3.75
N VAL A 127 -12.19 -5.54 -3.77
CA VAL A 127 -11.43 -4.43 -3.17
C VAL A 127 -12.31 -3.76 -2.13
N ILE A 128 -11.80 -3.60 -0.90
CA ILE A 128 -12.36 -2.72 0.13
C ILE A 128 -11.43 -1.53 0.23
N PHE A 129 -11.87 -0.35 -0.18
CA PHE A 129 -11.00 0.79 -0.39
C PHE A 129 -10.39 1.37 0.89
N LYS A 130 -11.14 1.40 2.00
CA LYS A 130 -10.68 2.02 3.25
C LYS A 130 -11.16 1.22 4.45
N ALA A 131 -10.36 0.24 4.83
CA ALA A 131 -10.62 -0.68 5.94
C ALA A 131 -9.80 -0.31 7.18
N LYS A 132 -10.28 -0.73 8.34
CA LYS A 132 -9.59 -0.61 9.62
C LYS A 132 -9.97 -1.79 10.52
N VAL A 133 -8.98 -2.34 11.22
CA VAL A 133 -9.25 -3.35 12.25
C VAL A 133 -9.94 -2.68 13.43
N THR A 134 -11.18 -3.02 13.71
CA THR A 134 -11.97 -2.50 14.83
C THR A 134 -12.08 -3.51 15.97
N GLU A 135 -12.02 -4.79 15.64
CA GLU A 135 -12.08 -5.91 16.57
C GLU A 135 -10.69 -6.39 17.02
N ASN A 136 -10.61 -7.61 17.54
CA ASN A 136 -9.35 -8.21 17.96
C ASN A 136 -8.50 -8.62 16.74
N LEU A 137 -7.19 -8.47 16.87
CA LEU A 137 -6.23 -9.23 16.07
C LEU A 137 -5.78 -10.39 16.95
N GLU A 138 -5.99 -11.58 16.47
CA GLU A 138 -5.77 -12.80 17.24
C GLU A 138 -4.72 -13.69 16.58
N GLY A 139 -4.05 -14.47 17.40
CA GLY A 139 -3.13 -15.52 16.99
C GLY A 139 -2.72 -16.33 18.20
N GLU A 140 -2.58 -17.62 18.04
CA GLU A 140 -2.28 -18.55 19.11
C GLU A 140 -1.07 -19.42 18.79
N PHE A 141 -0.19 -19.61 19.78
CA PHE A 141 0.89 -20.58 19.72
C PHE A 141 0.44 -21.84 20.48
N THR A 142 0.03 -22.87 19.74
CA THR A 142 -0.42 -24.15 20.29
C THR A 142 0.50 -25.26 19.81
N ASP A 143 0.86 -26.17 20.71
CA ASP A 143 1.73 -27.31 20.37
C ASP A 143 1.04 -28.23 19.36
N GLY A 144 1.72 -28.50 18.25
CA GLY A 144 1.22 -29.36 17.18
C GLY A 144 0.30 -28.68 16.16
N GLU A 145 0.03 -27.38 16.27
CA GLU A 145 -0.82 -26.63 15.36
C GLU A 145 -0.03 -25.49 14.68
N PHE A 146 -0.45 -25.11 13.47
CA PHE A 146 0.09 -23.95 12.80
C PHE A 146 -0.51 -22.68 13.39
N PHE A 147 0.29 -21.63 13.47
CA PHE A 147 -0.21 -20.31 13.84
C PHE A 147 -1.13 -19.78 12.75
N VAL A 148 -2.29 -19.27 13.14
CA VAL A 148 -3.23 -18.59 12.25
C VAL A 148 -3.44 -17.18 12.78
N THR A 149 -3.25 -16.19 11.91
CA THR A 149 -3.62 -14.79 12.17
C THR A 149 -5.07 -14.59 11.78
N SER A 150 -5.88 -14.10 12.71
CA SER A 150 -7.29 -13.76 12.49
C SER A 150 -7.56 -12.33 12.92
N CYS A 151 -8.28 -11.56 12.11
CA CYS A 151 -8.71 -10.22 12.46
C CYS A 151 -9.98 -9.83 11.70
N SER A 152 -10.73 -8.90 12.28
CA SER A 152 -11.94 -8.35 11.70
C SER A 152 -12.04 -6.85 11.93
N GLY A 153 -12.89 -6.21 11.14
CA GLY A 153 -13.06 -4.77 11.24
C GLY A 153 -14.11 -4.21 10.30
N GLN A 154 -14.02 -2.91 10.10
CA GLN A 154 -14.95 -2.17 9.25
C GLN A 154 -14.23 -1.46 8.12
N GLY A 155 -14.90 -1.41 6.97
CA GLY A 155 -14.57 -0.57 5.83
C GLY A 155 -15.55 0.58 5.72
N ILE A 156 -15.06 1.73 5.33
CA ILE A 156 -15.84 2.96 5.09
C ILE A 156 -15.50 3.50 3.70
N GLY A 157 -16.30 4.42 3.18
CA GLY A 157 -16.00 5.10 1.92
C GLY A 157 -14.64 5.79 1.95
N ASN A 158 -13.95 5.79 0.82
CA ASN A 158 -12.73 6.56 0.59
C ASN A 158 -13.06 8.06 0.38
N GLU A 159 -12.12 8.84 -0.14
CA GLU A 159 -12.33 10.28 -0.42
C GLU A 159 -13.27 10.54 -1.61
N ASP A 160 -13.49 9.53 -2.46
CA ASP A 160 -14.41 9.55 -3.60
C ASP A 160 -15.76 8.90 -3.28
N ASP A 161 -16.00 8.56 -1.98
CA ASP A 161 -17.16 7.82 -1.48
C ASP A 161 -17.28 6.37 -1.99
N ASP A 162 -16.19 5.80 -2.56
CA ASP A 162 -16.16 4.40 -2.95
C ASP A 162 -16.00 3.50 -1.72
N LEU A 163 -16.86 2.52 -1.58
CA LEU A 163 -16.90 1.59 -0.45
C LEU A 163 -16.16 0.29 -0.76
N TYR A 164 -16.59 -0.39 -1.82
CA TYR A 164 -15.95 -1.61 -2.32
C TYR A 164 -16.12 -1.74 -3.83
N LEU A 165 -15.29 -2.57 -4.46
CA LEU A 165 -15.35 -2.89 -5.89
C LEU A 165 -15.26 -4.40 -6.08
N PHE A 166 -16.13 -4.95 -6.92
CA PHE A 166 -15.98 -6.27 -7.50
C PHE A 166 -15.62 -6.17 -8.96
N THR A 167 -14.59 -6.90 -9.36
CA THR A 167 -14.21 -7.03 -10.76
C THR A 167 -14.22 -8.50 -11.13
N TRP A 168 -14.85 -8.82 -12.23
CA TRP A 168 -14.80 -10.14 -12.84
C TRP A 168 -14.00 -10.07 -14.13
N ASN A 169 -12.88 -10.79 -14.17
CA ASN A 169 -12.02 -10.90 -15.33
C ASN A 169 -12.30 -12.21 -16.07
N GLU A 170 -12.48 -12.14 -17.39
CA GLU A 170 -12.71 -13.33 -18.24
C GLU A 170 -11.44 -14.20 -18.33
N THR A 171 -10.27 -13.60 -18.18
CA THR A 171 -8.97 -14.29 -18.04
C THR A 171 -8.40 -13.94 -16.66
N ALA A 172 -7.93 -14.95 -15.92
CA ALA A 172 -7.37 -14.72 -14.60
C ALA A 172 -6.12 -13.81 -14.65
N GLU A 173 -6.17 -12.73 -13.90
CA GLU A 173 -5.08 -11.77 -13.76
C GLU A 173 -4.64 -11.77 -12.29
N ALA A 174 -3.32 -11.73 -12.06
CA ALA A 174 -2.83 -11.57 -10.69
C ALA A 174 -3.33 -10.22 -10.13
N ILE A 175 -3.61 -10.16 -8.81
CA ILE A 175 -3.75 -8.86 -8.16
C ILE A 175 -2.43 -8.13 -8.38
N THR A 176 -2.42 -7.24 -9.33
CA THR A 176 -1.39 -6.23 -9.43
C THR A 176 -1.77 -5.16 -8.43
N ALA A 177 -1.41 -5.37 -7.18
CA ALA A 177 -1.29 -4.24 -6.29
C ALA A 177 -0.35 -3.27 -7.01
N GLY A 178 -0.84 -2.08 -7.32
CA GLY A 178 -0.05 -1.12 -8.06
C GLY A 178 1.28 -0.91 -7.34
N ASN A 179 2.36 -1.18 -8.03
CA ASN A 179 3.68 -0.96 -7.48
C ASN A 179 4.03 0.51 -7.68
N ASN A 180 4.43 1.16 -6.62
CA ASN A 180 5.10 2.44 -6.74
C ASN A 180 6.39 2.28 -7.54
N GLU A 181 6.66 3.21 -8.41
CA GLU A 181 7.98 3.22 -9.06
C GLU A 181 9.05 3.61 -8.07
N VAL A 182 10.16 2.88 -8.09
CA VAL A 182 11.35 3.21 -7.31
C VAL A 182 12.51 3.40 -8.26
N GLN A 183 13.12 4.59 -8.21
CA GLN A 183 14.32 4.91 -8.96
C GLN A 183 15.51 5.05 -8.02
N LEU A 184 16.61 4.41 -8.37
CA LEU A 184 17.86 4.43 -7.63
C LEU A 184 18.81 5.43 -8.25
N ILE A 185 19.28 6.37 -7.44
CA ILE A 185 20.37 7.27 -7.76
C ILE A 185 21.66 6.70 -7.18
N VAL A 186 22.65 6.47 -8.00
CA VAL A 186 23.99 6.05 -7.55
C VAL A 186 25.00 7.11 -7.95
N SER A 187 25.76 7.61 -6.99
CA SER A 187 26.83 8.59 -7.21
C SER A 187 28.13 8.08 -6.60
N SER A 188 29.20 8.19 -7.35
CA SER A 188 30.58 7.97 -6.89
C SER A 188 31.37 9.27 -6.72
N GLY A 189 30.71 10.43 -6.85
CA GLY A 189 31.33 11.74 -6.70
C GLY A 189 31.93 11.95 -5.31
N THR A 190 32.98 12.75 -5.25
CA THR A 190 33.66 13.13 -4.00
C THR A 190 33.69 14.66 -3.81
N GLY A 191 32.97 15.40 -4.66
CA GLY A 191 32.82 16.84 -4.61
C GLY A 191 31.96 17.34 -5.76
N GLY A 192 31.64 18.65 -5.74
CA GLY A 192 30.81 19.27 -6.77
C GLY A 192 29.32 19.02 -6.57
N THR A 193 28.56 19.25 -7.63
CA THR A 193 27.07 19.16 -7.57
C THR A 193 26.51 18.41 -8.78
N PHE A 194 25.29 17.95 -8.65
CA PHE A 194 24.49 17.37 -9.73
C PHE A 194 23.05 17.92 -9.70
N THR A 195 22.30 17.70 -10.77
CA THR A 195 20.89 18.06 -10.80
C THR A 195 20.05 16.85 -11.26
N LEU A 196 18.81 16.81 -10.82
CA LEU A 196 17.81 15.83 -11.23
C LEU A 196 16.75 16.52 -12.08
N THR A 197 16.31 15.87 -13.15
CA THR A 197 15.23 16.38 -14.00
C THR A 197 14.12 15.35 -14.07
N TYR A 198 12.91 15.74 -13.68
CA TYR A 198 11.69 14.97 -13.80
C TYR A 198 10.68 15.70 -14.68
N SER A 199 10.20 15.00 -15.75
CA SER A 199 9.19 15.55 -16.67
C SER A 199 9.49 17.01 -17.09
N ALA A 200 10.73 17.25 -17.55
CA ALA A 200 11.24 18.54 -18.03
C ALA A 200 11.39 19.64 -16.95
N GLN A 201 11.27 19.32 -15.67
CA GLN A 201 11.60 20.23 -14.58
C GLN A 201 12.86 19.75 -13.87
N THR A 202 13.77 20.69 -13.61
CA THR A 202 15.09 20.41 -13.04
C THR A 202 15.20 21.01 -11.64
N THR A 203 15.74 20.23 -10.71
CA THR A 203 16.00 20.66 -9.33
C THR A 203 17.05 21.78 -9.28
N THR A 204 17.12 22.47 -8.16
CA THR A 204 18.33 23.20 -7.80
C THR A 204 19.52 22.24 -7.73
N ALA A 205 20.75 22.79 -7.79
CA ALA A 205 21.96 21.97 -7.65
C ALA A 205 21.99 21.30 -6.28
N LEU A 206 22.25 19.99 -6.28
CA LEU A 206 22.39 19.11 -5.12
C LEU A 206 23.88 18.84 -4.91
N ASP A 207 24.35 18.93 -3.69
CA ASP A 207 25.75 18.61 -3.37
C ASP A 207 25.99 17.09 -3.49
N TRP A 208 27.23 16.71 -3.78
CA TRP A 208 27.62 15.30 -3.92
C TRP A 208 27.32 14.45 -2.69
N ASP A 209 27.26 15.05 -1.49
CA ASP A 209 26.98 14.44 -0.19
C ASP A 209 25.60 14.79 0.36
N SER A 210 24.67 15.25 -0.49
CA SER A 210 23.30 15.57 -0.09
C SER A 210 22.66 14.41 0.67
N THR A 211 21.93 14.76 1.71
CA THR A 211 21.09 13.82 2.45
C THR A 211 19.86 13.41 1.65
N ALA A 212 19.23 12.31 2.01
CA ALA A 212 17.97 11.89 1.40
C ALA A 212 16.89 12.97 1.51
N GLN A 213 16.81 13.66 2.64
CA GLN A 213 15.85 14.76 2.85
C GLN A 213 16.10 15.97 1.93
N GLU A 214 17.35 16.35 1.72
CA GLU A 214 17.69 17.46 0.80
C GLU A 214 17.32 17.14 -0.64
N ILE A 215 17.46 15.88 -1.06
CA ILE A 215 17.03 15.41 -2.39
C ILE A 215 15.50 15.43 -2.48
N GLU A 216 14.80 14.95 -1.45
CA GLU A 216 13.34 15.00 -1.38
C GLU A 216 12.81 16.44 -1.45
N ASP A 217 13.36 17.33 -0.64
CA ASP A 217 12.97 18.75 -0.61
C ASP A 217 13.19 19.40 -1.99
N ALA A 218 14.28 19.08 -2.67
CA ALA A 218 14.57 19.60 -4.02
C ALA A 218 13.61 19.04 -5.08
N LEU A 219 13.20 17.78 -4.97
CA LEU A 219 12.20 17.18 -5.85
C LEU A 219 10.81 17.78 -5.61
N VAL A 220 10.39 17.92 -4.36
CA VAL A 220 9.10 18.53 -3.97
C VAL A 220 9.02 20.02 -4.34
N ALA A 221 10.16 20.70 -4.50
CA ALA A 221 10.20 22.08 -5.00
C ALA A 221 9.85 22.19 -6.49
N LEU A 222 9.82 21.09 -7.24
CA LEU A 222 9.35 21.07 -8.62
C LEU A 222 7.83 21.22 -8.67
N SER A 223 7.29 21.99 -9.61
CA SER A 223 5.85 22.26 -9.67
C SER A 223 4.99 21.07 -10.12
N ASN A 224 5.61 19.98 -10.54
CA ASN A 224 5.00 18.74 -10.98
C ASN A 224 5.18 17.57 -9.99
N ILE A 225 5.68 17.83 -8.79
CA ILE A 225 5.76 16.91 -7.66
C ILE A 225 5.18 17.63 -6.44
N ALA A 226 4.07 17.13 -5.90
CA ALA A 226 3.49 17.70 -4.70
C ALA A 226 4.15 17.13 -3.43
N PRO A 227 4.02 17.79 -2.27
CA PRO A 227 4.41 17.21 -1.00
C PRO A 227 3.71 15.85 -0.76
N GLY A 228 4.51 14.81 -0.54
CA GLY A 228 4.02 13.42 -0.39
C GLY A 228 3.95 12.61 -1.68
N ASP A 229 4.29 13.18 -2.84
CA ASP A 229 4.39 12.43 -4.11
C ASP A 229 5.70 11.66 -4.26
N VAL A 230 6.70 11.95 -3.44
CA VAL A 230 7.97 11.22 -3.39
C VAL A 230 8.41 11.00 -1.94
N ASN A 231 9.09 9.89 -1.71
CA ASN A 231 9.82 9.59 -0.48
C ASN A 231 11.24 9.18 -0.86
N VAL A 232 12.22 9.86 -0.29
CA VAL A 232 13.62 9.57 -0.55
C VAL A 232 14.27 8.93 0.66
N SER A 233 14.93 7.81 0.45
CA SER A 233 15.64 7.06 1.49
C SER A 233 17.04 6.66 1.01
N GLY A 234 17.88 6.23 1.93
CA GLY A 234 19.23 5.78 1.60
C GLY A 234 20.33 6.58 2.29
N VAL A 235 21.53 6.48 1.74
CA VAL A 235 22.74 7.10 2.27
C VAL A 235 23.47 7.84 1.15
N VAL A 236 24.39 8.70 1.51
CA VAL A 236 25.24 9.43 0.56
C VAL A 236 25.84 8.47 -0.48
N GLY A 237 25.64 8.79 -1.74
CA GLY A 237 26.07 8.00 -2.88
C GLY A 237 25.08 6.90 -3.32
N GLN A 238 24.02 6.65 -2.57
CA GLN A 238 22.98 5.68 -2.93
C GLN A 238 21.63 6.09 -2.34
N TRP A 239 20.75 6.64 -3.17
CA TRP A 239 19.43 7.12 -2.76
C TRP A 239 18.33 6.44 -3.57
N PHE A 240 17.28 6.02 -2.88
CA PHE A 240 16.08 5.42 -3.45
C PHE A 240 14.97 6.48 -3.43
N VAL A 241 14.44 6.79 -4.59
CA VAL A 241 13.30 7.69 -4.78
C VAL A 241 12.08 6.85 -5.10
N GLU A 242 11.17 6.73 -4.16
CA GLU A 242 9.87 6.07 -4.34
C GLU A 242 8.84 7.13 -4.74
N PHE A 243 8.11 6.88 -5.84
CA PHE A 243 7.03 7.74 -6.30
C PHE A 243 5.71 7.30 -5.69
N MET A 244 5.05 8.20 -4.96
CA MET A 244 3.90 7.94 -4.10
C MET A 244 2.79 8.97 -4.39
N GLY A 245 1.80 9.07 -3.51
CA GLY A 245 0.77 10.09 -3.59
C GLY A 245 0.04 10.08 -4.93
N THR A 246 0.00 11.21 -5.61
CA THR A 246 -0.63 11.31 -6.94
C THR A 246 0.16 10.57 -8.03
N LEU A 247 1.40 10.17 -7.75
CA LEU A 247 2.27 9.39 -8.64
C LEU A 247 2.33 7.90 -8.25
N ALA A 248 1.58 7.50 -7.21
CA ALA A 248 1.51 6.11 -6.75
C ALA A 248 0.97 5.19 -7.84
N ALA A 249 1.41 3.95 -7.81
CA ALA A 249 0.95 2.90 -8.72
C ALA A 249 0.94 3.31 -10.21
N THR A 250 1.92 4.12 -10.59
CA THR A 250 2.04 4.65 -11.95
C THR A 250 3.47 4.42 -12.47
N ASN A 251 3.59 3.94 -13.70
CA ASN A 251 4.88 3.91 -14.39
C ASN A 251 5.26 5.34 -14.76
N VAL A 252 6.05 6.00 -13.91
CA VAL A 252 6.53 7.36 -14.14
C VAL A 252 7.77 7.36 -15.02
N ALA A 253 7.98 8.45 -15.75
CA ALA A 253 9.19 8.58 -16.57
C ALA A 253 10.43 8.57 -15.69
N GLN A 254 11.46 7.79 -16.08
CA GLN A 254 12.72 7.79 -15.37
C GLN A 254 13.32 9.21 -15.36
N MET A 255 13.73 9.66 -14.18
CA MET A 255 14.46 10.90 -14.03
C MET A 255 15.76 10.86 -14.83
N THR A 256 16.16 12.01 -15.35
CA THR A 256 17.50 12.19 -15.90
C THR A 256 18.37 12.94 -14.90
N LEU A 257 19.67 12.73 -14.94
CA LEU A 257 20.65 13.32 -14.05
C LEU A 257 21.72 14.03 -14.90
N ASP A 258 22.09 15.24 -14.49
CA ASP A 258 23.26 15.96 -15.04
C ASP A 258 24.33 16.02 -13.94
N ASP A 259 25.45 15.37 -14.19
CA ASP A 259 26.63 15.28 -13.33
C ASP A 259 27.85 16.09 -13.86
N ALA A 260 27.62 16.99 -14.81
CA ALA A 260 28.71 17.74 -15.43
C ALA A 260 29.52 18.59 -14.43
N LEU A 261 28.92 18.96 -13.30
CA LEU A 261 29.59 19.72 -12.22
C LEU A 261 30.03 18.81 -11.05
N LEU A 262 29.84 17.52 -11.16
CA LEU A 262 30.33 16.56 -10.17
C LEU A 262 31.83 16.34 -10.35
N THR A 263 32.55 16.19 -9.26
CA THR A 263 34.00 15.93 -9.29
C THR A 263 34.33 14.60 -8.57
N GLY A 264 35.34 13.94 -9.08
CA GLY A 264 35.85 12.68 -8.48
C GLY A 264 35.00 11.44 -8.73
N GLY A 265 34.03 11.53 -9.65
CA GLY A 265 33.18 10.39 -10.00
C GLY A 265 32.07 10.78 -10.97
N SER A 266 31.09 9.94 -11.12
CA SER A 266 29.87 10.13 -11.93
C SER A 266 28.64 9.74 -11.16
N ALA A 267 27.47 10.11 -11.68
CA ALA A 267 26.19 9.71 -11.10
C ALA A 267 25.21 9.21 -12.18
N ILE A 268 24.35 8.28 -11.82
CA ILE A 268 23.32 7.72 -12.71
C ILE A 268 21.99 7.53 -11.95
N VAL A 269 20.90 7.55 -12.71
CA VAL A 269 19.57 7.12 -12.23
C VAL A 269 19.16 5.85 -12.96
N THR A 270 18.59 4.90 -12.24
CA THR A 270 18.07 3.64 -12.80
C THR A 270 16.75 3.27 -12.14
N THR A 271 15.73 2.93 -12.91
CA THR A 271 14.50 2.35 -12.35
C THR A 271 14.79 0.95 -11.86
N ILE A 272 14.57 0.68 -10.58
CA ILE A 272 14.74 -0.64 -9.94
C ILE A 272 13.42 -1.35 -9.69
N THR A 273 12.35 -0.61 -9.50
CA THR A 273 10.97 -1.12 -9.47
C THR A 273 10.16 -0.27 -10.42
N GLN A 274 9.55 -0.90 -11.41
CA GLN A 274 8.69 -0.18 -12.35
C GLN A 274 7.31 -0.01 -11.72
N GLY A 275 6.79 1.21 -11.75
CA GLY A 275 5.44 1.49 -11.33
C GLY A 275 4.43 0.77 -12.23
N SER A 276 3.37 0.25 -11.63
CA SER A 276 2.27 -0.37 -12.36
C SER A 276 0.94 0.06 -11.76
N PRO A 277 -0.09 0.36 -12.58
CA PRO A 277 -1.43 0.63 -12.07
C PRO A 277 -2.01 -0.62 -11.39
N THR A 278 -2.96 -0.38 -10.48
CA THR A 278 -3.82 -1.41 -9.88
C THR A 278 -4.82 -1.93 -10.88
#